data_5c195c0a121e28abbf5af923ec433023
#
_entry.id   5c195c0a121e28abbf5af923ec433023
#
_cell.length_a   1.000
_cell.length_b   1.000
_cell.length_c   1.000
_cell.angle_alpha   90.00
_cell.angle_beta   90.00
_cell.angle_gamma   90.00
#
_symmetry.space_group_name_H-M   'P 1'
#
loop_
_entity.id
_entity.type
_entity.pdbx_description
1 polymer ?
#
loop_
_entity_poly.entity_id
_entity_poly.type
_entity_poly.pdbx_seq_one_letter_code
_entity_poly.pdbx_strand_id
1 'polypeptide(L)'
;MGTEMGLRESKKQETRQLISDHATRLFIEQGFEPTTIAEIATAARVAKKTVTNYFARKEDMALDHHEEFTRSLARAVTARAEGEPVVAALRREFHTALEGHDPVAGFAGPEFARMIAESPTLTSRLRELHEQREEALAAALADLTPGTAPDVDPRAAAALLAAAHRLLFRRIQELTLTGHSNDRITAALAPEAAHLFDLLAAALGDGPAPVAA
;
A
#
# COMPACT_ATOMS: atom_id res chain seq x y z
N MET A 1 -24.39 -18.13 18.33
CA MET A 1 -23.61 -18.52 17.14
C MET A 1 -22.55 -17.46 16.73
N GLY A 2 -22.55 -16.24 17.24
CA GLY A 2 -21.56 -15.19 16.87
C GLY A 2 -20.16 -15.36 17.46
N THR A 3 -20.03 -15.92 18.65
CA THR A 3 -18.76 -15.97 19.41
C THR A 3 -17.75 -17.04 18.90
N GLU A 4 -18.23 -18.16 18.39
CA GLU A 4 -17.36 -19.20 17.83
C GLU A 4 -16.79 -18.85 16.46
N MET A 5 -17.54 -18.13 15.62
CA MET A 5 -17.08 -17.64 14.32
C MET A 5 -15.97 -16.59 14.49
N GLY A 6 -16.10 -15.69 15.47
CA GLY A 6 -15.07 -14.72 15.82
C GLY A 6 -13.78 -15.37 16.33
N LEU A 7 -13.88 -16.41 17.16
CA LEU A 7 -12.71 -17.11 17.71
C LEU A 7 -11.92 -17.88 16.62
N ARG A 8 -12.61 -18.49 15.66
CA ARG A 8 -11.98 -19.17 14.53
C ARG A 8 -11.25 -18.21 13.60
N GLU A 9 -11.88 -17.07 13.32
CA GLU A 9 -11.26 -16.04 12.47
C GLU A 9 -10.06 -15.40 13.18
N SER A 10 -10.15 -15.11 14.49
CA SER A 10 -9.03 -14.63 15.30
C SER A 10 -7.84 -15.60 15.26
N LYS A 11 -8.07 -16.90 15.49
CA LYS A 11 -7.02 -17.91 15.42
C LYS A 11 -6.41 -18.06 14.03
N LYS A 12 -7.21 -17.90 12.99
CA LYS A 12 -6.74 -17.92 11.60
C LYS A 12 -5.81 -16.73 11.34
N GLN A 13 -6.20 -15.55 11.78
CA GLN A 13 -5.39 -14.35 11.65
C GLN A 13 -4.09 -14.44 12.47
N GLU A 14 -4.15 -14.93 13.71
CA GLU A 14 -2.97 -15.18 14.54
C GLU A 14 -1.99 -16.14 13.89
N THR A 15 -2.50 -17.24 13.30
CA THR A 15 -1.64 -18.21 12.58
C THR A 15 -1.03 -17.59 11.31
N ARG A 16 -1.81 -16.80 10.57
CA ARG A 16 -1.32 -16.09 9.39
C ARG A 16 -0.18 -15.14 9.76
N GLN A 17 -0.38 -14.33 10.81
CA GLN A 17 0.62 -13.38 11.30
C GLN A 17 1.88 -14.10 11.78
N LEU A 18 1.73 -15.18 12.55
CA LEU A 18 2.86 -15.99 13.02
C LEU A 18 3.73 -16.50 11.85
N ILE A 19 3.10 -17.00 10.78
CA ILE A 19 3.81 -17.49 9.60
C ILE A 19 4.54 -16.32 8.89
N SER A 20 3.87 -15.19 8.72
CA SER A 20 4.42 -13.99 8.07
C SER A 20 5.63 -13.44 8.84
N ASP A 21 5.54 -13.33 10.17
CA ASP A 21 6.62 -12.84 11.04
C ASP A 21 7.87 -13.72 10.94
N HIS A 22 7.69 -15.04 10.98
CA HIS A 22 8.80 -15.98 10.82
C HIS A 22 9.40 -15.94 9.42
N ALA A 23 8.56 -15.82 8.39
CA ALA A 23 9.00 -15.71 7.01
C ALA A 23 9.82 -14.43 6.79
N THR A 24 9.30 -13.28 7.22
CA THR A 24 9.97 -11.97 7.08
C THR A 24 11.33 -11.96 7.78
N ARG A 25 11.42 -12.53 8.99
CA ARG A 25 12.69 -12.66 9.69
C ARG A 25 13.70 -13.50 8.89
N LEU A 26 13.30 -14.67 8.38
CA LEU A 26 14.17 -15.52 7.57
C LEU A 26 14.58 -14.81 6.27
N PHE A 27 13.65 -14.08 5.63
CA PHE A 27 13.96 -13.32 4.42
C PHE A 27 14.99 -12.22 4.67
N ILE A 28 14.94 -11.56 5.81
CA ILE A 28 15.92 -10.52 6.21
C ILE A 28 17.29 -11.16 6.54
N GLU A 29 17.31 -12.28 7.28
CA GLU A 29 18.51 -12.94 7.76
C GLU A 29 19.32 -13.62 6.65
N GLN A 30 18.68 -14.26 5.69
CA GLN A 30 19.32 -15.10 4.68
C GLN A 30 18.97 -14.76 3.23
N GLY A 31 18.14 -13.75 3.02
CA GLY A 31 17.65 -13.33 1.71
C GLY A 31 16.34 -14.00 1.31
N PHE A 32 15.57 -13.27 0.48
CA PHE A 32 14.27 -13.77 0.01
C PHE A 32 14.43 -14.99 -0.90
N GLU A 33 15.30 -14.92 -1.92
CA GLU A 33 15.39 -15.96 -2.95
C GLU A 33 15.76 -17.35 -2.40
N PRO A 34 16.78 -17.52 -1.53
CA PRO A 34 17.17 -18.83 -1.01
C PRO A 34 16.20 -19.41 0.03
N THR A 35 15.42 -18.58 0.72
CA THR A 35 14.51 -19.04 1.77
C THR A 35 13.39 -19.91 1.20
N THR A 36 13.20 -21.10 1.77
CA THR A 36 12.19 -22.08 1.33
C THR A 36 10.95 -22.11 2.21
N ILE A 37 9.82 -22.54 1.64
CA ILE A 37 8.57 -22.77 2.39
C ILE A 37 8.75 -23.81 3.50
N ALA A 38 9.67 -24.77 3.35
CA ALA A 38 9.93 -25.78 4.36
C ALA A 38 10.64 -25.18 5.59
N GLU A 39 11.60 -24.28 5.39
CA GLU A 39 12.27 -23.56 6.48
C GLU A 39 11.30 -22.67 7.24
N ILE A 40 10.44 -21.92 6.52
CA ILE A 40 9.39 -21.10 7.12
C ILE A 40 8.44 -21.94 7.95
N ALA A 41 7.97 -23.09 7.43
CA ALA A 41 7.09 -23.99 8.15
C ALA A 41 7.75 -24.53 9.44
N THR A 42 9.02 -24.89 9.36
CA THR A 42 9.81 -25.34 10.52
C THR A 42 9.95 -24.23 11.56
N ALA A 43 10.29 -22.99 11.14
CA ALA A 43 10.45 -21.86 12.02
C ALA A 43 9.13 -21.47 12.72
N ALA A 44 8.02 -21.48 11.98
CA ALA A 44 6.69 -21.20 12.51
C ALA A 44 6.05 -22.41 13.25
N ARG A 45 6.73 -23.56 13.31
CA ARG A 45 6.24 -24.80 13.93
C ARG A 45 4.90 -25.28 13.38
N VAL A 46 4.70 -25.17 12.09
CA VAL A 46 3.51 -25.62 11.38
C VAL A 46 3.86 -26.61 10.26
N ALA A 47 2.88 -27.34 9.75
CA ALA A 47 3.10 -28.18 8.58
C ALA A 47 3.28 -27.31 7.32
N LYS A 48 4.11 -27.73 6.36
CA LYS A 48 4.27 -27.06 5.06
C LYS A 48 2.92 -26.80 4.36
N LYS A 49 1.99 -27.78 4.45
CA LYS A 49 0.62 -27.64 3.92
C LYS A 49 -0.15 -26.51 4.59
N THR A 50 0.09 -26.26 5.88
CA THR A 50 -0.51 -25.12 6.58
C THR A 50 -0.05 -23.82 5.97
N VAL A 51 1.25 -23.61 5.75
CA VAL A 51 1.78 -22.39 5.10
C VAL A 51 1.11 -22.17 3.74
N THR A 52 1.06 -23.19 2.87
CA THR A 52 0.47 -23.07 1.54
C THR A 52 -1.06 -22.90 1.53
N ASN A 53 -1.74 -23.19 2.64
CA ASN A 53 -3.17 -22.91 2.79
C ASN A 53 -3.43 -21.42 3.16
N TYR A 54 -2.46 -20.75 3.82
CA TYR A 54 -2.58 -19.36 4.21
C TYR A 54 -2.04 -18.40 3.16
N PHE A 55 -1.01 -18.82 2.42
CA PHE A 55 -0.32 -17.98 1.45
C PHE A 55 -0.21 -18.70 0.12
N ALA A 56 -0.78 -18.12 -0.91
CA ALA A 56 -0.74 -18.69 -2.26
C ALA A 56 0.67 -18.60 -2.88
N ARG A 57 1.40 -17.54 -2.53
CA ARG A 57 2.76 -17.25 -3.01
C ARG A 57 3.69 -16.95 -1.83
N LYS A 58 4.99 -17.22 -2.00
CA LYS A 58 6.03 -16.89 -1.02
C LYS A 58 6.12 -15.36 -0.81
N GLU A 59 5.96 -14.60 -1.86
CA GLU A 59 5.97 -13.13 -1.88
C GLU A 59 4.87 -12.53 -1.00
N ASP A 60 3.73 -13.19 -0.90
CA ASP A 60 2.59 -12.72 -0.09
C ASP A 60 2.87 -12.83 1.42
N MET A 61 3.89 -13.59 1.83
CA MET A 61 4.37 -13.61 3.21
C MET A 61 5.28 -12.43 3.53
N ALA A 62 6.06 -11.96 2.57
CA ALA A 62 6.88 -10.76 2.72
C ALA A 62 6.02 -9.49 2.61
N LEU A 63 5.03 -9.50 1.74
CA LEU A 63 4.12 -8.39 1.46
C LEU A 63 2.73 -8.68 2.04
N ASP A 64 2.65 -8.99 3.33
CA ASP A 64 1.45 -9.49 4.00
C ASP A 64 0.31 -8.45 4.10
N HIS A 65 0.63 -7.16 3.99
CA HIS A 65 -0.33 -6.06 3.85
C HIS A 65 -0.82 -5.83 2.41
N HIS A 66 -0.54 -6.74 1.46
CA HIS A 66 -0.86 -6.55 0.05
C HIS A 66 -2.35 -6.30 -0.24
N GLU A 67 -3.26 -6.92 0.50
CA GLU A 67 -4.71 -6.67 0.34
C GLU A 67 -5.11 -5.27 0.77
N GLU A 68 -4.54 -4.77 1.86
CA GLU A 68 -4.76 -3.41 2.34
C GLU A 68 -4.15 -2.40 1.38
N PHE A 69 -2.92 -2.66 0.95
CA PHE A 69 -2.21 -1.85 -0.02
C PHE A 69 -3.00 -1.68 -1.33
N THR A 70 -3.46 -2.78 -1.93
CA THR A 70 -4.17 -2.74 -3.21
C THR A 70 -5.51 -2.01 -3.13
N ARG A 71 -6.17 -2.02 -1.96
CA ARG A 71 -7.47 -1.37 -1.76
C ARG A 71 -7.37 0.05 -1.20
N SER A 72 -6.20 0.50 -0.77
CA SER A 72 -6.05 1.74 0.02
C SER A 72 -6.60 2.98 -0.70
N LEU A 73 -6.23 3.21 -1.97
CA LEU A 73 -6.70 4.39 -2.72
C LEU A 73 -8.20 4.32 -3.04
N ALA A 74 -8.70 3.16 -3.45
CA ALA A 74 -10.13 2.95 -3.68
C ALA A 74 -10.94 3.20 -2.40
N ARG A 75 -10.46 2.70 -1.26
CA ARG A 75 -11.08 2.94 0.06
C ARG A 75 -11.09 4.43 0.42
N ALA A 76 -9.99 5.16 0.20
CA ALA A 76 -9.94 6.59 0.45
C ALA A 76 -11.00 7.36 -0.37
N VAL A 77 -11.18 6.98 -1.63
CA VAL A 77 -12.19 7.57 -2.51
C VAL A 77 -13.61 7.22 -2.07
N THR A 78 -13.89 5.97 -1.71
CA THR A 78 -15.25 5.52 -1.32
C THR A 78 -15.64 5.97 0.08
N ALA A 79 -14.67 6.17 0.99
CA ALA A 79 -14.88 6.63 2.37
C ALA A 79 -14.82 8.15 2.53
N ARG A 80 -14.67 8.92 1.43
CA ARG A 80 -14.61 10.38 1.50
C ARG A 80 -15.92 10.98 1.97
N ALA A 81 -15.84 12.15 2.58
CA ALA A 81 -17.03 12.90 2.96
C ALA A 81 -17.85 13.32 1.74
N GLU A 82 -19.15 13.52 1.93
CA GLU A 82 -20.03 14.03 0.87
C GLU A 82 -19.53 15.41 0.40
N GLY A 83 -19.34 15.57 -0.89
CA GLY A 83 -18.82 16.80 -1.50
C GLY A 83 -17.29 16.98 -1.38
N GLU A 84 -16.58 16.08 -0.69
CA GLU A 84 -15.11 16.12 -0.65
C GLU A 84 -14.55 15.75 -2.03
N PRO A 85 -13.68 16.59 -2.64
CA PRO A 85 -13.01 16.27 -3.89
C PRO A 85 -12.13 15.01 -3.77
N VAL A 86 -12.02 14.23 -4.84
CA VAL A 86 -11.25 12.98 -4.85
C VAL A 86 -9.79 13.22 -4.48
N VAL A 87 -9.16 14.23 -5.10
CA VAL A 87 -7.75 14.56 -4.81
C VAL A 87 -7.56 15.00 -3.36
N ALA A 88 -8.52 15.75 -2.80
CA ALA A 88 -8.48 16.17 -1.39
C ALA A 88 -8.54 14.98 -0.43
N ALA A 89 -9.42 14.00 -0.70
CA ALA A 89 -9.51 12.78 0.08
C ALA A 89 -8.21 11.95 0.04
N LEU A 90 -7.62 11.78 -1.14
CA LEU A 90 -6.35 11.08 -1.31
C LEU A 90 -5.17 11.82 -0.67
N ARG A 91 -5.14 13.15 -0.75
CA ARG A 91 -4.17 14.01 -0.05
C ARG A 91 -4.25 13.80 1.46
N ARG A 92 -5.44 13.89 2.02
CA ARG A 92 -5.69 13.71 3.46
C ARG A 92 -5.25 12.33 3.94
N GLU A 93 -5.61 11.28 3.19
CA GLU A 93 -5.21 9.90 3.52
C GLU A 93 -3.69 9.72 3.45
N PHE A 94 -3.04 10.28 2.43
CA PHE A 94 -1.59 10.24 2.33
C PHE A 94 -0.90 10.98 3.48
N HIS A 95 -1.39 12.17 3.88
CA HIS A 95 -0.87 12.89 5.04
C HIS A 95 -0.98 12.09 6.32
N THR A 96 -2.14 11.47 6.57
CA THR A 96 -2.35 10.59 7.73
C THR A 96 -1.36 9.43 7.73
N ALA A 97 -1.17 8.78 6.58
CA ALA A 97 -0.23 7.69 6.43
C ALA A 97 1.25 8.13 6.59
N LEU A 98 1.57 9.35 6.12
CA LEU A 98 2.90 9.93 6.25
C LEU A 98 3.23 10.25 7.71
N GLU A 99 2.30 10.85 8.46
CA GLU A 99 2.45 11.16 9.88
C GLU A 99 2.49 9.89 10.75
N GLY A 100 1.68 8.88 10.39
CA GLY A 100 1.63 7.59 11.07
C GLY A 100 2.78 6.64 10.72
N HIS A 101 3.67 7.02 9.80
CA HIS A 101 4.73 6.15 9.27
C HIS A 101 4.18 4.81 8.76
N ASP A 102 3.07 4.85 8.03
CA ASP A 102 2.32 3.68 7.60
C ASP A 102 3.11 2.85 6.57
N PRO A 103 3.26 1.53 6.78
CA PRO A 103 3.87 0.63 5.79
C PRO A 103 3.21 0.67 4.41
N VAL A 104 1.90 0.91 4.33
CA VAL A 104 1.16 1.03 3.06
C VAL A 104 1.60 2.27 2.25
N ALA A 105 2.08 3.32 2.92
CA ALA A 105 2.67 4.49 2.26
C ALA A 105 4.11 4.25 1.82
N GLY A 106 4.78 3.21 2.32
CA GLY A 106 6.16 2.86 1.99
C GLY A 106 7.11 2.86 3.18
N PHE A 107 6.65 3.20 4.39
CA PHE A 107 7.48 3.13 5.58
C PHE A 107 7.71 1.68 5.99
N ALA A 108 8.94 1.24 5.80
CA ALA A 108 9.43 -0.05 6.26
C ALA A 108 10.80 0.15 6.88
N GLY A 109 11.25 -0.77 7.72
CA GLY A 109 12.62 -0.71 8.24
C GLY A 109 13.66 -0.82 7.10
N PRO A 110 14.88 -0.30 7.28
CA PRO A 110 15.90 -0.31 6.23
C PRO A 110 16.30 -1.72 5.77
N GLU A 111 16.22 -2.71 6.64
CA GLU A 111 16.46 -4.12 6.31
C GLU A 111 15.39 -4.68 5.39
N PHE A 112 14.12 -4.35 5.65
CA PHE A 112 13.00 -4.75 4.80
C PHE A 112 13.05 -4.04 3.43
N ALA A 113 13.32 -2.73 3.41
CA ALA A 113 13.47 -1.98 2.18
C ALA A 113 14.62 -2.54 1.31
N ARG A 114 15.73 -2.93 1.93
CA ARG A 114 16.87 -3.58 1.25
C ARG A 114 16.48 -4.94 0.69
N MET A 115 15.81 -5.78 1.47
CA MET A 115 15.31 -7.09 1.03
C MET A 115 14.43 -6.97 -0.23
N ILE A 116 13.51 -5.99 -0.27
CA ILE A 116 12.69 -5.72 -1.45
C ILE A 116 13.56 -5.29 -2.64
N ALA A 117 14.49 -4.36 -2.42
CA ALA A 117 15.33 -3.81 -3.50
C ALA A 117 16.29 -4.85 -4.10
N GLU A 118 16.77 -5.79 -3.29
CA GLU A 118 17.71 -6.85 -3.71
C GLU A 118 17.02 -8.07 -4.34
N SER A 119 15.69 -8.25 -4.16
CA SER A 119 14.94 -9.36 -4.74
C SER A 119 14.19 -8.96 -6.01
N PRO A 120 14.59 -9.48 -7.18
CA PRO A 120 13.83 -9.29 -8.43
C PRO A 120 12.39 -9.81 -8.33
N THR A 121 12.18 -10.91 -7.60
CA THR A 121 10.86 -11.51 -7.38
C THR A 121 9.96 -10.57 -6.57
N LEU A 122 10.44 -10.01 -5.45
CA LEU A 122 9.68 -9.06 -4.64
C LEU A 122 9.43 -7.74 -5.39
N THR A 123 10.43 -7.23 -6.11
CA THR A 123 10.28 -6.03 -6.95
C THR A 123 9.22 -6.23 -8.02
N SER A 124 9.19 -7.39 -8.68
CA SER A 124 8.13 -7.73 -9.66
C SER A 124 6.75 -7.81 -9.00
N ARG A 125 6.66 -8.48 -7.85
CA ARG A 125 5.39 -8.59 -7.10
C ARG A 125 4.88 -7.22 -6.64
N LEU A 126 5.76 -6.36 -6.15
CA LEU A 126 5.37 -5.00 -5.74
C LEU A 126 4.83 -4.18 -6.93
N ARG A 127 5.39 -4.37 -8.14
CA ARG A 127 4.87 -3.75 -9.37
C ARG A 127 3.47 -4.24 -9.70
N GLU A 128 3.22 -5.56 -9.65
CA GLU A 128 1.88 -6.14 -9.82
C GLU A 128 0.87 -5.55 -8.80
N LEU A 129 1.29 -5.38 -7.55
CA LEU A 129 0.43 -4.80 -6.52
C LEU A 129 0.10 -3.32 -6.79
N HIS A 130 1.03 -2.54 -7.32
CA HIS A 130 0.77 -1.18 -7.76
C HIS A 130 -0.22 -1.12 -8.94
N GLU A 131 -0.13 -2.05 -9.89
CA GLU A 131 -1.09 -2.17 -11.00
C GLU A 131 -2.49 -2.53 -10.49
N GLN A 132 -2.60 -3.51 -9.59
CA GLN A 132 -3.88 -3.86 -8.95
C GLN A 132 -4.48 -2.69 -8.14
N ARG A 133 -3.64 -1.89 -7.47
CA ARG A 133 -4.06 -0.69 -6.74
C ARG A 133 -4.64 0.38 -7.68
N GLU A 134 -4.02 0.56 -8.84
CA GLU A 134 -4.50 1.46 -9.90
C GLU A 134 -5.84 0.97 -10.48
N GLU A 135 -5.96 -0.32 -10.79
CA GLU A 135 -7.21 -0.92 -11.27
C GLU A 135 -8.36 -0.77 -10.26
N ALA A 136 -8.09 -1.03 -8.97
CA ALA A 136 -9.08 -0.84 -7.92
C ALA A 136 -9.52 0.62 -7.79
N LEU A 137 -8.59 1.57 -7.93
CA LEU A 137 -8.90 3.00 -7.94
C LEU A 137 -9.75 3.37 -9.16
N ALA A 138 -9.41 2.88 -10.36
CA ALA A 138 -10.18 3.14 -11.57
C ALA A 138 -11.64 2.65 -11.45
N ALA A 139 -11.84 1.46 -10.88
CA ALA A 139 -13.15 0.93 -10.61
C ALA A 139 -13.93 1.82 -9.63
N ALA A 140 -13.32 2.23 -8.53
CA ALA A 140 -13.95 3.10 -7.54
C ALA A 140 -14.32 4.48 -8.12
N LEU A 141 -13.49 5.04 -9.01
CA LEU A 141 -13.81 6.30 -9.70
C LEU A 141 -14.94 6.16 -10.70
N ALA A 142 -15.03 5.04 -11.42
CA ALA A 142 -16.11 4.77 -12.36
C ALA A 142 -17.49 4.62 -11.69
N ASP A 143 -17.51 4.18 -10.43
CA ASP A 143 -18.73 4.02 -9.63
C ASP A 143 -19.23 5.35 -9.01
N LEU A 144 -18.49 6.46 -9.17
CA LEU A 144 -18.89 7.75 -8.63
C LEU A 144 -20.06 8.36 -9.41
N THR A 145 -20.96 9.05 -8.68
CA THR A 145 -22.06 9.80 -9.29
C THR A 145 -21.52 10.93 -10.18
N PRO A 146 -22.14 11.20 -11.35
CA PRO A 146 -21.79 12.34 -12.19
C PRO A 146 -21.77 13.66 -11.38
N GLY A 147 -20.73 14.46 -11.58
CA GLY A 147 -20.49 15.71 -10.83
C GLY A 147 -19.72 15.54 -9.50
N THR A 148 -19.45 14.30 -9.08
CA THR A 148 -18.58 14.02 -7.91
C THR A 148 -17.28 13.30 -8.29
N ALA A 149 -17.17 12.92 -9.57
CA ALA A 149 -15.96 12.35 -10.16
C ALA A 149 -15.11 13.45 -10.80
N PRO A 150 -13.78 13.23 -10.98
CA PRO A 150 -12.95 14.07 -11.83
C PRO A 150 -13.53 14.22 -13.24
N ASP A 151 -13.34 15.38 -13.89
CA ASP A 151 -13.83 15.66 -15.24
C ASP A 151 -12.95 15.03 -16.35
N VAL A 152 -12.47 13.81 -16.09
CA VAL A 152 -11.64 13.02 -17.02
C VAL A 152 -12.05 11.56 -16.93
N ASP A 153 -11.67 10.76 -17.93
CA ASP A 153 -11.87 9.32 -17.90
C ASP A 153 -11.36 8.70 -16.59
N PRO A 154 -12.16 7.87 -15.88
CA PRO A 154 -11.77 7.28 -14.59
C PRO A 154 -10.43 6.52 -14.62
N ARG A 155 -10.10 5.86 -15.73
CA ARG A 155 -8.81 5.16 -15.90
C ARG A 155 -7.66 6.15 -16.01
N ALA A 156 -7.85 7.26 -16.75
CA ALA A 156 -6.83 8.30 -16.85
C ALA A 156 -6.59 8.99 -15.52
N ALA A 157 -7.67 9.32 -14.78
CA ALA A 157 -7.57 9.85 -13.43
C ALA A 157 -6.84 8.89 -12.49
N ALA A 158 -7.21 7.60 -12.50
CA ALA A 158 -6.56 6.57 -11.69
C ALA A 158 -5.08 6.43 -12.01
N ALA A 159 -4.70 6.43 -13.28
CA ALA A 159 -3.30 6.33 -13.69
C ALA A 159 -2.45 7.49 -13.17
N LEU A 160 -2.95 8.73 -13.26
CA LEU A 160 -2.27 9.92 -12.74
C LEU A 160 -2.14 9.89 -11.21
N LEU A 161 -3.23 9.59 -10.51
CA LEU A 161 -3.26 9.51 -9.05
C LEU A 161 -2.38 8.37 -8.52
N ALA A 162 -2.45 7.18 -9.12
CA ALA A 162 -1.62 6.04 -8.75
C ALA A 162 -0.13 6.29 -9.06
N ALA A 163 0.19 6.97 -10.16
CA ALA A 163 1.56 7.35 -10.48
C ALA A 163 2.17 8.29 -9.43
N ALA A 164 1.39 9.28 -8.95
CA ALA A 164 1.81 10.17 -7.88
C ALA A 164 2.09 9.40 -6.57
N HIS A 165 1.16 8.55 -6.14
CA HIS A 165 1.36 7.71 -4.94
C HIS A 165 2.55 6.76 -5.08
N ARG A 166 2.77 6.17 -6.27
CA ARG A 166 3.93 5.32 -6.56
C ARG A 166 5.25 6.09 -6.50
N LEU A 167 5.25 7.35 -6.96
CA LEU A 167 6.40 8.23 -6.85
C LEU A 167 6.75 8.51 -5.38
N LEU A 168 5.77 8.91 -4.58
CA LEU A 168 5.94 9.18 -3.15
C LEU A 168 6.37 7.93 -2.38
N PHE A 169 5.76 6.77 -2.66
CA PHE A 169 6.17 5.48 -2.09
C PHE A 169 7.65 5.19 -2.38
N ARG A 170 8.09 5.30 -3.63
CA ARG A 170 9.50 5.08 -3.99
C ARG A 170 10.42 6.06 -3.29
N ARG A 171 10.00 7.33 -3.15
CA ARG A 171 10.79 8.34 -2.48
C ARG A 171 11.01 8.01 -0.99
N ILE A 172 9.98 7.50 -0.30
CA ILE A 172 10.10 6.98 1.07
C ILE A 172 11.12 5.84 1.12
N GLN A 173 11.03 4.86 0.22
CA GLN A 173 11.96 3.73 0.16
C GLN A 173 13.41 4.18 -0.09
N GLU A 174 13.64 5.09 -1.02
CA GLU A 174 14.97 5.65 -1.31
C GLU A 174 15.59 6.34 -0.10
N LEU A 175 14.83 7.16 0.60
CA LEU A 175 15.29 7.87 1.80
C LEU A 175 15.53 6.89 2.95
N THR A 176 14.72 5.85 3.09
CA THR A 176 14.94 4.76 4.06
C THR A 176 16.25 4.03 3.78
N LEU A 177 16.51 3.66 2.53
CA LEU A 177 17.76 2.99 2.12
C LEU A 177 19.02 3.84 2.31
N THR A 178 18.87 5.17 2.24
CA THR A 178 19.96 6.11 2.50
C THR A 178 20.10 6.47 3.98
N GLY A 179 19.35 5.82 4.87
CA GLY A 179 19.51 5.91 6.32
C GLY A 179 18.84 7.10 6.99
N HIS A 180 17.87 7.73 6.33
CA HIS A 180 17.08 8.79 6.96
C HIS A 180 16.10 8.22 7.98
N SER A 181 15.90 8.94 9.09
CA SER A 181 14.86 8.60 10.06
C SER A 181 13.48 8.90 9.49
N ASN A 182 12.43 8.21 9.98
CA ASN A 182 11.06 8.41 9.56
C ASN A 182 10.63 9.88 9.66
N ASP A 183 10.97 10.59 10.74
CA ASP A 183 10.65 12.01 10.92
C ASP A 183 11.31 12.90 9.85
N ARG A 184 12.55 12.59 9.46
CA ARG A 184 13.23 13.30 8.37
C ARG A 184 12.60 13.01 7.02
N ILE A 185 12.18 11.77 6.79
CA ILE A 185 11.45 11.38 5.58
C ILE A 185 10.12 12.15 5.52
N THR A 186 9.35 12.15 6.61
CA THR A 186 8.10 12.90 6.72
C THR A 186 8.29 14.39 6.43
N ALA A 187 9.29 15.03 7.05
CA ALA A 187 9.59 16.44 6.85
C ALA A 187 10.00 16.77 5.39
N ALA A 188 10.72 15.87 4.73
CA ALA A 188 11.12 16.05 3.33
C ALA A 188 9.93 15.85 2.36
N LEU A 189 9.09 14.85 2.62
CA LEU A 189 7.99 14.51 1.70
C LEU A 189 6.76 15.40 1.84
N ALA A 190 6.49 15.98 3.00
CA ALA A 190 5.29 16.78 3.20
C ALA A 190 5.14 17.92 2.16
N PRO A 191 6.16 18.76 1.88
CA PRO A 191 6.07 19.79 0.84
C PRO A 191 6.03 19.22 -0.59
N GLU A 192 6.76 18.12 -0.87
CA GLU A 192 6.75 17.46 -2.18
C GLU A 192 5.34 16.91 -2.49
N ALA A 193 4.73 16.23 -1.52
CA ALA A 193 3.38 15.69 -1.64
C ALA A 193 2.33 16.81 -1.81
N ALA A 194 2.41 17.89 -1.02
CA ALA A 194 1.51 19.03 -1.14
C ALA A 194 1.52 19.60 -2.55
N HIS A 195 2.70 19.87 -3.10
CA HIS A 195 2.86 20.37 -4.46
C HIS A 195 2.30 19.42 -5.52
N LEU A 196 2.59 18.11 -5.38
CA LEU A 196 2.11 17.09 -6.30
C LEU A 196 0.58 16.98 -6.31
N PHE A 197 -0.05 17.01 -5.13
CA PHE A 197 -1.51 17.00 -5.04
C PHE A 197 -2.15 18.30 -5.55
N ASP A 198 -1.49 19.46 -5.42
CA ASP A 198 -1.97 20.73 -6.01
C ASP A 198 -1.98 20.65 -7.55
N LEU A 199 -0.94 20.09 -8.15
CA LEU A 199 -0.89 19.85 -9.59
C LEU A 199 -2.00 18.89 -10.05
N LEU A 200 -2.23 17.81 -9.31
CA LEU A 200 -3.29 16.84 -9.63
C LEU A 200 -4.68 17.45 -9.50
N ALA A 201 -4.94 18.25 -8.46
CA ALA A 201 -6.22 18.93 -8.28
C ALA A 201 -6.52 19.88 -9.46
N ALA A 202 -5.52 20.61 -9.91
CA ALA A 202 -5.66 21.49 -11.08
C ALA A 202 -5.88 20.70 -12.39
N ALA A 203 -5.16 19.58 -12.57
CA ALA A 203 -5.24 18.78 -13.78
C ALA A 203 -6.55 17.97 -13.92
N LEU A 204 -7.13 17.55 -12.78
CA LEU A 204 -8.32 16.70 -12.76
C LEU A 204 -9.63 17.48 -12.55
N GLY A 205 -9.59 18.83 -12.55
CA GLY A 205 -10.79 19.65 -12.32
C GLY A 205 -11.32 19.60 -10.88
N ASP A 206 -10.54 19.09 -9.95
CA ASP A 206 -10.89 18.83 -8.55
C ASP A 206 -10.48 20.01 -7.63
N GLY A 207 -10.13 21.16 -8.25
CA GLY A 207 -9.79 22.40 -7.57
C GLY A 207 -11.04 23.21 -7.20
N PRO A 208 -10.92 24.23 -6.32
CA PRO A 208 -12.01 25.15 -6.07
C PRO A 208 -12.43 25.77 -7.42
N ALA A 209 -13.74 25.82 -7.66
CA ALA A 209 -14.28 26.43 -8.89
C ALA A 209 -13.60 27.79 -9.09
N PRO A 210 -13.18 28.15 -10.33
CA PRO A 210 -12.59 29.45 -10.58
C PRO A 210 -13.58 30.52 -10.10
N VAL A 211 -13.11 31.37 -9.20
CA VAL A 211 -13.90 32.53 -8.77
C VAL A 211 -14.22 33.31 -10.03
N ALA A 212 -15.48 33.31 -10.43
CA ALA A 212 -15.95 34.08 -11.57
C ALA A 212 -15.54 35.54 -11.36
N ALA A 213 -14.71 36.05 -12.28
CA ALA A 213 -14.24 37.42 -12.28
C ALA A 213 -15.38 38.38 -12.70
#